data_34432c8a85690825264b7d78f013c162
#
_entry.id   34432c8a85690825264b7d78f013c162
#
_cell.length_a   1.000
_cell.length_b   1.000
_cell.length_c   1.000
_cell.angle_alpha   90.00
_cell.angle_beta   90.00
_cell.angle_gamma   90.00
#
_symmetry.space_group_name_H-M   'P 1'
#
loop_
_entity.id
_entity.type
_entity.pdbx_description
1 polymer ?
#
loop_
_entity_poly.entity_id
_entity_poly.type
_entity_poly.pdbx_seq_one_letter_code
_entity_poly.pdbx_strand_id
1 'polypeptide(L)'
;MEDERQVELDCISAIFPEIVLDPNEPFTATIDLPVNPRNPVKVYFPASADGAIQTPLHTPPRSVASGHEDGQGVADHANNVESHNLSYLPSLQLHIILPEGYPATYAPKFELATSPAWLSREYLDELQANGECMWEEADHSEIVFGYIDSLQQAAENAFGYGEGKVLEIPQEYKIALLDYDIKATQAAFEKETFDCGVCLGKTACMRALYLTNIY
;
A
#
# COMPACT_ATOMS: atom_id res chain seq x y z
N MET A 1 -38.92 9.45 -11.78
CA MET A 1 -38.12 8.23 -11.61
C MET A 1 -36.83 8.72 -10.98
N GLU A 2 -36.43 8.19 -9.88
CA GLU A 2 -35.09 8.49 -9.32
C GLU A 2 -34.03 7.99 -10.29
N ASP A 3 -32.89 8.68 -10.37
CA ASP A 3 -31.77 8.28 -11.20
C ASP A 3 -31.07 7.08 -10.49
N GLU A 4 -30.96 5.94 -11.18
CA GLU A 4 -30.38 4.71 -10.63
C GLU A 4 -28.96 4.92 -10.12
N ARG A 5 -28.18 5.80 -10.77
CA ARG A 5 -26.84 6.19 -10.34
C ARG A 5 -26.85 6.85 -8.97
N GLN A 6 -27.83 7.74 -8.73
CA GLN A 6 -27.95 8.43 -7.44
C GLN A 6 -28.35 7.44 -6.34
N VAL A 7 -29.27 6.54 -6.63
CA VAL A 7 -29.72 5.51 -5.70
C VAL A 7 -28.56 4.62 -5.28
N GLU A 8 -27.74 4.17 -6.25
CA GLU A 8 -26.57 3.35 -5.94
C GLU A 8 -25.54 4.11 -5.11
N LEU A 9 -25.19 5.36 -5.48
CA LEU A 9 -24.25 6.17 -4.69
C LEU A 9 -24.74 6.45 -3.26
N ASP A 10 -26.04 6.68 -3.07
CA ASP A 10 -26.62 6.87 -1.75
C ASP A 10 -26.53 5.57 -0.92
N CYS A 11 -26.77 4.42 -1.52
CA CYS A 11 -26.59 3.12 -0.88
C CYS A 11 -25.13 2.88 -0.50
N ILE A 12 -24.19 3.14 -1.42
CA ILE A 12 -22.76 2.99 -1.19
C ILE A 12 -22.29 3.93 -0.07
N SER A 13 -22.74 5.18 -0.06
CA SER A 13 -22.40 6.15 1.00
C SER A 13 -22.92 5.74 2.37
N ALA A 14 -24.03 5.00 2.44
CA ALA A 14 -24.55 4.46 3.69
C ALA A 14 -23.72 3.27 4.20
N ILE A 15 -23.11 2.48 3.29
CA ILE A 15 -22.29 1.31 3.63
C ILE A 15 -20.84 1.73 3.92
N PHE A 16 -20.29 2.65 3.12
CA PHE A 16 -18.93 3.16 3.23
C PHE A 16 -18.96 4.65 3.57
N PRO A 17 -19.02 5.01 4.86
CA PRO A 17 -19.11 6.41 5.28
C PRO A 17 -17.87 7.25 4.94
N GLU A 18 -16.76 6.60 4.59
CA GLU A 18 -15.52 7.22 4.12
C GLU A 18 -15.56 7.66 2.65
N ILE A 19 -16.59 7.26 1.88
CA ILE A 19 -16.73 7.68 0.49
C ILE A 19 -17.04 9.18 0.41
N VAL A 20 -16.39 9.85 -0.51
CA VAL A 20 -16.57 11.29 -0.75
C VAL A 20 -17.19 11.46 -2.13
N LEU A 21 -18.42 12.00 -2.16
CA LEU A 21 -19.07 12.39 -3.41
C LEU A 21 -18.48 13.72 -3.91
N ASP A 22 -18.21 13.82 -5.21
CA ASP A 22 -17.69 15.06 -5.77
C ASP A 22 -18.83 16.11 -5.89
N PRO A 23 -18.70 17.29 -5.25
CA PRO A 23 -19.75 18.31 -5.30
C PRO A 23 -19.85 19.02 -6.67
N ASN A 24 -18.83 18.89 -7.53
CA ASN A 24 -18.77 19.57 -8.83
C ASN A 24 -19.09 18.62 -9.99
N GLU A 25 -18.82 17.34 -9.81
CA GLU A 25 -19.06 16.30 -10.81
C GLU A 25 -20.14 15.34 -10.32
N PRO A 26 -21.39 15.47 -10.78
CA PRO A 26 -22.47 14.59 -10.37
C PRO A 26 -22.17 13.13 -10.77
N PHE A 27 -22.61 12.19 -9.94
CA PHE A 27 -22.40 10.76 -10.15
C PHE A 27 -20.93 10.32 -10.12
N THR A 28 -20.11 11.08 -9.41
CA THR A 28 -18.68 10.80 -9.20
C THR A 28 -18.39 10.71 -7.71
N ALA A 29 -17.58 9.73 -7.34
CA ALA A 29 -17.20 9.50 -5.95
C ALA A 29 -15.75 9.03 -5.83
N THR A 30 -15.13 9.26 -4.67
CA THR A 30 -13.78 8.80 -4.36
C THR A 30 -13.77 8.10 -3.00
N ILE A 31 -13.03 7.00 -2.90
CA ILE A 31 -12.81 6.28 -1.65
C ILE A 31 -11.35 5.84 -1.54
N ASP A 32 -10.77 5.97 -0.34
CA ASP A 32 -9.45 5.44 0.00
C ASP A 32 -9.61 4.08 0.68
N LEU A 33 -9.19 3.02 -0.01
CA LEU A 33 -9.24 1.65 0.50
C LEU A 33 -7.94 1.33 1.25
N PRO A 34 -7.99 1.06 2.57
CA PRO A 34 -6.80 0.74 3.35
C PRO A 34 -6.21 -0.60 2.91
N VAL A 35 -4.88 -0.66 2.83
CA VAL A 35 -4.15 -1.88 2.49
C VAL A 35 -3.38 -2.36 3.72
N ASN A 36 -4.03 -3.23 4.49
CA ASN A 36 -3.51 -3.80 5.73
C ASN A 36 -3.39 -5.32 5.57
N PRO A 37 -2.32 -5.81 4.92
CA PRO A 37 -2.20 -7.23 4.63
C PRO A 37 -2.09 -8.06 5.91
N ARG A 38 -2.67 -9.26 5.89
CA ARG A 38 -2.61 -10.21 7.03
C ARG A 38 -1.18 -10.65 7.35
N ASN A 39 -0.32 -10.69 6.34
CA ASN A 39 1.10 -11.03 6.47
C ASN A 39 1.95 -9.87 5.96
N PRO A 40 3.08 -9.55 6.61
CA PRO A 40 3.97 -8.52 6.11
C PRO A 40 4.44 -8.80 4.68
N VAL A 41 4.43 -7.76 3.86
CA VAL A 41 4.85 -7.82 2.46
C VAL A 41 6.35 -7.59 2.37
N LYS A 42 7.03 -8.51 1.70
CA LYS A 42 8.46 -8.37 1.42
C LYS A 42 8.67 -7.43 0.25
N VAL A 43 9.34 -6.31 0.52
CA VAL A 43 9.61 -5.26 -0.48
C VAL A 43 11.10 -5.18 -0.77
N TYR A 44 11.43 -5.03 -2.05
CA TYR A 44 12.77 -4.81 -2.55
C TYR A 44 12.85 -3.47 -3.26
N PHE A 45 13.89 -2.70 -2.97
CA PHE A 45 14.16 -1.44 -3.63
C PHE A 45 15.45 -1.59 -4.45
N PRO A 46 15.34 -1.80 -5.78
CA PRO A 46 16.50 -1.91 -6.64
C PRO A 46 17.30 -0.60 -6.65
N ALA A 47 18.64 -0.71 -6.61
CA ALA A 47 19.50 0.46 -6.73
C ALA A 47 19.27 1.11 -8.10
N SER A 48 19.08 2.43 -8.12
CA SER A 48 18.95 3.19 -9.37
C SER A 48 20.24 3.04 -10.18
N ALA A 49 20.12 2.64 -11.44
CA ALA A 49 21.26 2.44 -12.32
C ALA A 49 22.09 3.72 -12.55
N ASP A 50 21.52 4.90 -12.28
CA ASP A 50 22.17 6.22 -12.44
C ASP A 50 23.08 6.64 -11.28
N GLY A 51 23.17 5.83 -10.21
CA GLY A 51 23.94 6.15 -8.99
C GLY A 51 25.35 5.61 -8.92
N ALA A 52 25.91 5.00 -9.96
CA ALA A 52 27.29 4.57 -10.00
C ALA A 52 28.25 5.76 -10.20
N ILE A 53 28.32 6.67 -9.23
CA ILE A 53 29.47 7.56 -9.10
C ILE A 53 30.65 6.66 -8.72
N GLN A 54 31.46 6.31 -9.71
CA GLN A 54 32.77 5.73 -9.48
C GLN A 54 33.60 6.74 -8.69
N THR A 55 33.61 6.61 -7.38
CA THR A 55 34.66 7.25 -6.59
C THR A 55 36.00 6.63 -7.00
N PRO A 56 36.96 7.44 -7.52
CA PRO A 56 38.29 6.92 -7.82
C PRO A 56 38.91 6.39 -6.54
N LEU A 57 39.25 5.11 -6.49
CA LEU A 57 40.03 4.52 -5.43
C LEU A 57 41.37 5.23 -5.39
N HIS A 58 41.57 6.11 -4.42
CA HIS A 58 42.92 6.52 -3.99
C HIS A 58 43.60 5.33 -3.32
N THR A 59 44.45 4.65 -4.05
CA THR A 59 45.34 3.62 -3.55
C THR A 59 46.45 4.28 -2.71
N PRO A 60 46.57 3.99 -1.43
CA PRO A 60 47.80 4.37 -0.69
C PRO A 60 48.94 3.41 -1.03
N PRO A 61 50.22 3.84 -0.98
CA PRO A 61 51.36 3.06 -1.44
C PRO A 61 51.65 1.88 -0.50
N ARG A 62 52.02 0.82 -1.14
CA ARG A 62 52.40 -0.52 -0.73
C ARG A 62 53.53 -0.51 0.33
N SER A 63 53.35 -1.20 1.44
CA SER A 63 54.42 -1.76 2.25
C SER A 63 54.44 -3.26 2.16
N VAL A 64 55.60 -3.79 1.80
CA VAL A 64 55.88 -5.23 1.64
C VAL A 64 56.23 -5.83 3.00
N ALA A 65 55.59 -6.93 3.38
CA ALA A 65 56.19 -8.01 4.21
C ALA A 65 55.34 -9.29 4.15
N SER A 66 56.01 -10.27 3.59
CA SER A 66 55.94 -11.73 3.62
C SER A 66 54.97 -12.47 4.58
N GLY A 67 54.29 -13.49 3.97
CA GLY A 67 54.25 -14.87 4.51
C GLY A 67 52.94 -15.31 5.12
N HIS A 68 52.25 -16.13 4.52
CA HIS A 68 51.78 -17.48 4.71
C HIS A 68 50.39 -17.75 4.09
N GLU A 69 50.33 -18.84 3.42
CA GLU A 69 49.17 -19.43 2.74
C GLU A 69 48.14 -19.94 3.77
N ASP A 70 46.88 -19.81 3.47
CA ASP A 70 45.82 -20.81 3.33
C ASP A 70 44.46 -20.16 3.60
N GLY A 71 43.48 -20.46 2.77
CA GLY A 71 42.09 -20.17 3.02
C GLY A 71 41.37 -19.49 1.86
N GLN A 72 40.92 -20.31 0.92
CA GLN A 72 39.89 -19.99 -0.06
C GLN A 72 38.66 -19.37 0.61
N GLY A 73 38.66 -18.05 0.72
CA GLY A 73 37.48 -17.25 0.95
C GLY A 73 37.01 -16.73 -0.39
N VAL A 74 36.11 -17.46 -1.05
CA VAL A 74 35.33 -16.91 -2.16
C VAL A 74 34.60 -15.71 -1.55
N ALA A 75 35.06 -14.51 -1.89
CA ALA A 75 34.31 -13.31 -1.60
C ALA A 75 33.07 -13.35 -2.48
N ASP A 76 31.98 -13.93 -1.96
CA ASP A 76 30.64 -13.68 -2.42
C ASP A 76 30.42 -12.16 -2.28
N HIS A 77 30.65 -11.44 -3.38
CA HIS A 77 29.98 -10.16 -3.59
C HIS A 77 28.50 -10.47 -3.85
N ALA A 78 27.85 -11.09 -2.83
CA ALA A 78 26.42 -11.06 -2.74
C ALA A 78 26.02 -9.61 -2.76
N ASN A 79 25.43 -9.14 -3.87
CA ASN A 79 24.66 -7.92 -3.91
C ASN A 79 23.81 -7.93 -2.64
N ASN A 80 24.12 -7.04 -1.71
CA ASN A 80 23.39 -6.89 -0.47
C ASN A 80 22.05 -6.26 -0.85
N VAL A 81 21.13 -7.10 -1.33
CA VAL A 81 19.79 -6.75 -1.75
C VAL A 81 19.03 -6.45 -0.47
N GLU A 82 18.94 -5.16 -0.14
CA GLU A 82 18.23 -4.70 1.04
C GLU A 82 16.73 -4.92 0.84
N SER A 83 16.18 -5.94 1.52
CA SER A 83 14.75 -6.20 1.53
C SER A 83 14.16 -5.79 2.87
N HIS A 84 12.96 -5.21 2.84
CA HIS A 84 12.19 -4.79 3.99
C HIS A 84 10.88 -5.56 4.05
N ASN A 85 10.34 -5.76 5.27
CA ASN A 85 9.01 -6.32 5.46
C ASN A 85 8.11 -5.18 5.95
N LEU A 86 7.07 -4.85 5.18
CA LEU A 86 6.09 -3.82 5.50
C LEU A 86 4.80 -4.47 5.97
N SER A 87 4.29 -4.04 7.12
CA SER A 87 3.01 -4.49 7.67
C SER A 87 1.84 -3.66 7.13
N TYR A 88 2.12 -2.44 6.71
CA TYR A 88 1.14 -1.50 6.17
C TYR A 88 1.63 -0.92 4.85
N LEU A 89 0.74 -0.83 3.89
CA LEU A 89 0.98 -0.18 2.60
C LEU A 89 0.05 1.03 2.46
N PRO A 90 0.43 2.07 1.71
CA PRO A 90 -0.46 3.18 1.41
C PRO A 90 -1.76 2.72 0.75
N SER A 91 -2.85 3.40 1.08
CA SER A 91 -4.18 3.07 0.58
C SER A 91 -4.25 3.08 -0.96
N LEU A 92 -5.14 2.26 -1.49
CA LEU A 92 -5.56 2.30 -2.87
C LEU A 92 -6.67 3.35 -3.00
N GLN A 93 -6.46 4.38 -3.79
CA GLN A 93 -7.49 5.35 -4.14
C GLN A 93 -8.33 4.80 -5.29
N LEU A 94 -9.63 4.79 -5.10
CA LEU A 94 -10.60 4.44 -6.13
C LEU A 94 -11.46 5.67 -6.43
N HIS A 95 -11.42 6.09 -7.68
CA HIS A 95 -12.30 7.11 -8.23
C HIS A 95 -13.35 6.42 -9.11
N ILE A 96 -14.61 6.71 -8.85
CA ILE A 96 -15.79 6.08 -9.45
C ILE A 96 -16.52 7.11 -10.27
N ILE A 97 -16.82 6.81 -11.52
CA ILE A 97 -17.59 7.67 -12.43
C ILE A 97 -18.72 6.84 -13.02
N LEU A 98 -19.96 7.24 -12.76
CA LEU A 98 -21.14 6.59 -13.31
C LEU A 98 -21.65 7.39 -14.52
N PRO A 99 -21.41 6.92 -15.76
CA PRO A 99 -21.79 7.65 -16.96
C PRO A 99 -23.31 7.69 -17.15
N GLU A 100 -23.77 8.61 -17.99
CA GLU A 100 -25.17 8.63 -18.41
C GLU A 100 -25.53 7.31 -19.12
N GLY A 101 -26.63 6.70 -18.69
CA GLY A 101 -27.04 5.38 -19.18
C GLY A 101 -26.49 4.18 -18.39
N TYR A 102 -25.69 4.40 -17.36
CA TYR A 102 -25.38 3.39 -16.37
C TYR A 102 -26.63 3.11 -15.49
N PRO A 103 -26.90 1.85 -15.09
CA PRO A 103 -26.16 0.64 -15.40
C PRO A 103 -26.54 -0.03 -16.73
N ALA A 104 -27.69 0.29 -17.31
CA ALA A 104 -28.31 -0.47 -18.39
C ALA A 104 -27.57 -0.44 -19.73
N THR A 105 -26.83 0.64 -20.02
CA THR A 105 -26.23 0.87 -21.36
C THR A 105 -24.70 0.96 -21.32
N TYR A 106 -24.14 1.54 -20.29
CA TYR A 106 -22.72 1.77 -20.16
C TYR A 106 -22.18 1.26 -18.83
N ALA A 107 -21.00 0.68 -18.85
CA ALA A 107 -20.28 0.27 -17.65
C ALA A 107 -19.84 1.50 -16.81
N PRO A 108 -19.69 1.34 -15.49
CA PRO A 108 -19.05 2.37 -14.67
C PRO A 108 -17.57 2.48 -15.04
N LYS A 109 -16.99 3.66 -14.82
CA LYS A 109 -15.54 3.84 -15.00
C LYS A 109 -14.89 3.89 -13.61
N PHE A 110 -13.85 3.10 -13.46
CA PHE A 110 -13.04 3.06 -12.26
C PHE A 110 -11.62 3.52 -12.58
N GLU A 111 -11.11 4.47 -11.78
CA GLU A 111 -9.73 4.91 -11.87
C GLU A 111 -9.03 4.59 -10.56
N LEU A 112 -7.91 3.90 -10.63
CA LEU A 112 -7.16 3.44 -9.48
C LEU A 112 -5.79 4.12 -9.42
N ALA A 113 -5.39 4.52 -8.22
CA ALA A 113 -4.08 5.09 -7.95
C ALA A 113 -3.55 4.69 -6.58
N THR A 114 -2.23 4.69 -6.43
CA THR A 114 -1.55 4.60 -5.13
C THR A 114 -0.57 5.74 -4.96
N SER A 115 -0.46 6.30 -3.76
CA SER A 115 0.47 7.39 -3.48
C SER A 115 1.25 7.12 -2.19
N PRO A 116 2.57 6.87 -2.28
CA PRO A 116 3.40 6.72 -3.49
C PRO A 116 2.97 5.54 -4.39
N ALA A 117 3.42 5.54 -5.65
CA ALA A 117 3.08 4.50 -6.62
C ALA A 117 3.80 3.18 -6.29
N TRP A 118 3.21 2.35 -5.45
CA TRP A 118 3.76 1.05 -5.05
C TRP A 118 3.19 -0.13 -5.84
N LEU A 119 2.02 0.02 -6.46
CA LEU A 119 1.51 -0.93 -7.47
C LEU A 119 1.92 -0.48 -8.87
N SER A 120 2.24 -1.43 -9.72
CA SER A 120 2.57 -1.14 -11.11
C SER A 120 1.34 -0.63 -11.86
N ARG A 121 1.57 0.21 -12.88
CA ARG A 121 0.49 0.76 -13.68
C ARG A 121 -0.27 -0.33 -14.43
N GLU A 122 0.46 -1.32 -14.94
CA GLU A 122 -0.13 -2.45 -15.68
C GLU A 122 -1.12 -3.22 -14.79
N TYR A 123 -0.77 -3.40 -13.51
CA TYR A 123 -1.64 -4.09 -12.57
C TYR A 123 -2.88 -3.25 -12.19
N LEU A 124 -2.70 -1.93 -12.02
CA LEU A 124 -3.82 -1.02 -11.81
C LEU A 124 -4.78 -1.01 -13.01
N ASP A 125 -4.24 -0.99 -14.23
CA ASP A 125 -5.02 -1.03 -15.47
C ASP A 125 -5.80 -2.36 -15.59
N GLU A 126 -5.21 -3.48 -15.16
CA GLU A 126 -5.90 -4.79 -15.11
C GLU A 126 -7.05 -4.78 -14.09
N LEU A 127 -6.83 -4.24 -12.91
CA LEU A 127 -7.89 -4.11 -11.91
C LEU A 127 -9.03 -3.21 -12.41
N GLN A 128 -8.72 -2.11 -13.07
CA GLN A 128 -9.72 -1.20 -13.66
C GLN A 128 -10.55 -1.90 -14.74
N ALA A 129 -9.91 -2.66 -15.63
CA ALA A 129 -10.58 -3.42 -16.68
C ALA A 129 -11.51 -4.51 -16.12
N ASN A 130 -11.19 -5.08 -14.95
CA ASN A 130 -12.04 -6.05 -14.28
C ASN A 130 -13.44 -5.50 -13.94
N GLY A 131 -13.57 -4.19 -13.73
CA GLY A 131 -14.84 -3.54 -13.47
C GLY A 131 -15.83 -3.69 -14.64
N GLU A 132 -15.35 -3.54 -15.88
CA GLU A 132 -16.18 -3.75 -17.07
C GLU A 132 -16.62 -5.23 -17.20
N CYS A 133 -15.69 -6.16 -16.94
CA CYS A 133 -16.02 -7.59 -16.92
C CYS A 133 -17.08 -7.93 -15.88
N MET A 134 -16.98 -7.40 -14.67
CA MET A 134 -17.97 -7.61 -13.61
C MET A 134 -19.35 -7.06 -14.01
N TRP A 135 -19.40 -5.92 -14.69
CA TRP A 135 -20.64 -5.33 -15.14
C TRP A 135 -21.33 -6.20 -16.24
N GLU A 136 -20.53 -6.74 -17.17
CA GLU A 136 -21.04 -7.70 -18.17
C GLU A 136 -21.55 -8.99 -17.53
N GLU A 137 -20.80 -9.54 -16.55
CA GLU A 137 -21.21 -10.75 -15.80
C GLU A 137 -22.46 -10.54 -14.95
N ALA A 138 -22.69 -9.31 -14.48
CA ALA A 138 -23.88 -8.90 -13.73
C ALA A 138 -25.10 -8.57 -14.62
N ASP A 139 -25.05 -8.90 -15.90
CA ASP A 139 -26.11 -8.60 -16.87
C ASP A 139 -26.51 -7.12 -16.88
N HIS A 140 -25.52 -6.25 -16.90
CA HIS A 140 -25.68 -4.79 -16.94
C HIS A 140 -26.41 -4.21 -15.72
N SER A 141 -26.11 -4.75 -14.55
CA SER A 141 -26.67 -4.30 -13.27
C SER A 141 -25.68 -3.39 -12.51
N GLU A 142 -26.13 -2.88 -11.39
CA GLU A 142 -25.32 -2.10 -10.43
C GLU A 142 -24.20 -2.96 -9.84
N ILE A 143 -22.94 -2.51 -9.91
CA ILE A 143 -21.77 -3.31 -9.47
C ILE A 143 -20.80 -2.59 -8.54
N VAL A 144 -21.02 -1.32 -8.22
CA VAL A 144 -20.04 -0.53 -7.45
C VAL A 144 -19.72 -1.18 -6.11
N PHE A 145 -20.75 -1.69 -5.41
CA PHE A 145 -20.52 -2.42 -4.15
C PHE A 145 -19.63 -3.65 -4.35
N GLY A 146 -19.96 -4.51 -5.30
CA GLY A 146 -19.23 -5.73 -5.58
C GLY A 146 -17.78 -5.44 -6.00
N TYR A 147 -17.56 -4.37 -6.76
CA TYR A 147 -16.23 -3.94 -7.16
C TYR A 147 -15.40 -3.46 -5.97
N ILE A 148 -15.95 -2.61 -5.09
CA ILE A 148 -15.27 -2.17 -3.86
C ILE A 148 -14.92 -3.38 -2.97
N ASP A 149 -15.87 -4.29 -2.77
CA ASP A 149 -15.68 -5.51 -1.97
C ASP A 149 -14.55 -6.38 -2.53
N SER A 150 -14.50 -6.56 -3.85
CA SER A 150 -13.43 -7.31 -4.52
C SER A 150 -12.05 -6.69 -4.31
N LEU A 151 -11.95 -5.36 -4.38
CA LEU A 151 -10.71 -4.64 -4.11
C LEU A 151 -10.29 -4.74 -2.64
N GLN A 152 -11.23 -4.67 -1.70
CA GLN A 152 -10.95 -4.84 -0.27
C GLN A 152 -10.43 -6.25 0.03
N GLN A 153 -11.03 -7.27 -0.54
CA GLN A 153 -10.55 -8.65 -0.41
C GLN A 153 -9.15 -8.84 -1.01
N ALA A 154 -8.86 -8.24 -2.17
CA ALA A 154 -7.53 -8.26 -2.76
C ALA A 154 -6.51 -7.51 -1.88
N ALA A 155 -6.90 -6.38 -1.27
CA ALA A 155 -6.06 -5.59 -0.37
C ALA A 155 -5.65 -6.33 0.90
N GLU A 156 -6.49 -7.23 1.45
CA GLU A 156 -6.14 -8.09 2.60
C GLU A 156 -4.92 -9.00 2.33
N ASN A 157 -4.66 -9.32 1.08
CA ASN A 157 -3.49 -10.09 0.65
C ASN A 157 -2.48 -9.23 -0.13
N ALA A 158 -2.55 -7.90 0.04
CA ALA A 158 -1.74 -6.94 -0.69
C ALA A 158 -1.68 -7.26 -2.19
N PHE A 159 -2.83 -7.54 -2.80
CA PHE A 159 -2.94 -7.87 -4.23
C PHE A 159 -2.06 -9.04 -4.67
N GLY A 160 -1.93 -10.05 -3.80
CA GLY A 160 -1.15 -11.27 -4.04
C GLY A 160 0.32 -11.20 -3.61
N TYR A 161 0.79 -10.08 -3.08
CA TYR A 161 2.16 -9.97 -2.53
C TYR A 161 2.29 -10.50 -1.10
N GLY A 162 1.20 -10.63 -0.35
CA GLY A 162 1.19 -11.21 1.00
C GLY A 162 1.52 -12.71 1.06
N GLU A 163 1.61 -13.40 -0.08
CA GLU A 163 1.92 -14.83 -0.20
C GLU A 163 3.39 -15.14 -0.49
N GLY A 164 4.28 -14.26 -0.09
CA GLY A 164 5.72 -14.47 -0.23
C GLY A 164 6.31 -14.02 -1.57
N LYS A 165 5.53 -13.41 -2.45
CA LYS A 165 6.06 -12.69 -3.60
C LYS A 165 6.79 -11.44 -3.12
N VAL A 166 7.90 -11.11 -3.77
CA VAL A 166 8.65 -9.89 -3.50
C VAL A 166 8.06 -8.75 -4.33
N LEU A 167 7.71 -7.67 -3.67
CA LEU A 167 7.25 -6.45 -4.33
C LEU A 167 8.47 -5.58 -4.66
N GLU A 168 8.73 -5.36 -5.94
CA GLU A 168 9.78 -4.45 -6.40
C GLU A 168 9.23 -3.03 -6.55
N ILE A 169 9.86 -2.08 -5.86
CA ILE A 169 9.42 -0.68 -5.88
C ILE A 169 10.62 0.22 -6.18
N PRO A 170 10.47 1.23 -7.05
CA PRO A 170 11.53 2.18 -7.34
C PRO A 170 12.13 2.79 -6.06
N GLN A 171 13.46 2.93 -6.04
CA GLN A 171 14.23 3.44 -4.90
C GLN A 171 13.75 4.82 -4.40
N GLU A 172 13.18 5.63 -5.27
CA GLU A 172 12.65 6.96 -4.95
C GLU A 172 11.49 6.91 -3.94
N TYR A 173 10.72 5.83 -3.90
CA TYR A 173 9.58 5.67 -2.99
C TYR A 173 9.97 5.01 -1.65
N LYS A 174 11.21 4.54 -1.49
CA LYS A 174 11.66 3.81 -0.29
C LYS A 174 11.37 4.56 1.00
N ILE A 175 11.81 5.81 1.09
CA ILE A 175 11.66 6.61 2.31
C ILE A 175 10.18 6.81 2.64
N ALA A 176 9.36 7.14 1.65
CA ALA A 176 7.95 7.40 1.84
C ALA A 176 7.19 6.16 2.32
N LEU A 177 7.53 4.97 1.79
CA LEU A 177 6.89 3.71 2.18
C LEU A 177 7.30 3.25 3.57
N LEU A 178 8.59 3.33 3.90
CA LEU A 178 9.07 2.99 5.24
C LEU A 178 8.51 3.92 6.32
N ASP A 179 8.44 5.23 6.04
CA ASP A 179 7.85 6.21 6.94
C ASP A 179 6.33 5.97 7.12
N TYR A 180 5.64 5.59 6.05
CA TYR A 180 4.22 5.23 6.12
C TYR A 180 4.00 4.02 7.03
N ASP A 181 4.75 2.93 6.82
CA ASP A 181 4.63 1.70 7.63
C ASP A 181 4.90 1.96 9.12
N ILE A 182 5.93 2.76 9.43
CA ILE A 182 6.26 3.15 10.82
C ILE A 182 5.10 3.93 11.43
N LYS A 183 4.56 4.93 10.74
CA LYS A 183 3.45 5.75 11.24
C LYS A 183 2.16 4.94 11.40
N ALA A 184 1.86 4.07 10.45
CA ALA A 184 0.68 3.22 10.50
C ALA A 184 0.78 2.19 11.65
N THR A 185 1.96 1.59 11.85
CA THR A 185 2.24 0.69 12.97
C THR A 185 2.07 1.42 14.31
N GLN A 186 2.61 2.63 14.44
CA GLN A 186 2.44 3.44 15.64
C GLN A 186 0.96 3.77 15.89
N ALA A 187 0.23 4.20 14.86
CA ALA A 187 -1.19 4.52 14.97
C ALA A 187 -2.04 3.30 15.34
N ALA A 188 -1.71 2.12 14.82
CA ALA A 188 -2.35 0.87 15.20
C ALA A 188 -2.11 0.54 16.67
N PHE A 189 -0.84 0.66 17.12
CA PHE A 189 -0.47 0.44 18.52
C PHE A 189 -1.17 1.41 19.47
N GLU A 190 -1.33 2.68 19.11
CA GLU A 190 -2.04 3.67 19.91
C GLU A 190 -3.56 3.41 20.02
N LYS A 191 -4.13 2.73 19.03
CA LYS A 191 -5.54 2.32 19.04
C LYS A 191 -5.79 1.07 19.87
N GLU A 192 -4.77 0.21 20.05
CA GLU A 192 -4.90 -0.98 20.88
C GLU A 192 -5.07 -0.58 22.35
N THR A 193 -6.17 -1.01 22.95
CA THR A 193 -6.41 -0.83 24.39
C THR A 193 -5.73 -1.95 25.14
N PHE A 194 -4.60 -1.65 25.78
CA PHE A 194 -3.95 -2.59 26.68
C PHE A 194 -4.55 -2.46 28.09
N ASP A 195 -4.91 -3.59 28.69
CA ASP A 195 -5.24 -3.64 30.10
C ASP A 195 -3.92 -3.57 30.89
N CYS A 196 -3.79 -2.54 31.71
CA CYS A 196 -2.63 -2.43 32.60
C CYS A 196 -2.71 -3.54 33.67
N GLY A 197 -1.77 -4.48 33.64
CA GLY A 197 -1.70 -5.59 34.61
C GLY A 197 -1.52 -5.15 36.08
N VAL A 198 -1.20 -3.86 36.32
CA VAL A 198 -1.02 -3.30 37.65
C VAL A 198 -2.28 -2.59 38.17
N CYS A 199 -2.99 -1.86 37.33
CA CYS A 199 -4.14 -1.04 37.76
C CYS A 199 -5.48 -1.50 37.17
N LEU A 200 -5.51 -2.51 36.31
CA LEU A 200 -6.69 -3.01 35.59
C LEU A 200 -7.49 -1.91 34.84
N GLY A 201 -6.88 -0.75 34.66
CA GLY A 201 -7.47 0.39 33.98
C GLY A 201 -7.09 0.43 32.50
N LYS A 202 -8.08 0.71 31.64
CA LYS A 202 -7.86 0.92 30.20
C LYS A 202 -7.15 2.26 29.99
N THR A 203 -6.00 2.25 29.32
CA THR A 203 -5.34 3.38 28.61
C THR A 203 -4.71 4.53 29.40
N ALA A 204 -4.85 4.68 30.70
CA ALA A 204 -4.29 5.85 31.40
C ALA A 204 -2.77 5.74 31.73
N CYS A 205 -2.19 4.54 31.69
CA CYS A 205 -0.83 4.30 32.20
C CYS A 205 0.30 4.68 31.24
N MET A 206 0.06 4.73 29.92
CA MET A 206 1.13 5.00 28.94
C MET A 206 1.52 6.48 28.82
N ARG A 207 0.61 7.42 29.11
CA ARG A 207 0.94 8.86 29.11
C ARG A 207 1.85 9.29 30.27
N ALA A 208 1.86 8.55 31.38
CA ALA A 208 2.65 8.89 32.55
C ALA A 208 4.13 8.53 32.44
N LEU A 209 4.50 7.52 31.62
CA LEU A 209 5.89 7.06 31.50
C LEU A 209 6.74 7.92 30.55
N TYR A 210 6.14 8.65 29.63
CA TYR A 210 6.87 9.56 28.73
C TYR A 210 7.19 10.93 29.32
N LEU A 211 6.52 11.33 30.40
CA LEU A 211 6.75 12.65 31.03
C LEU A 211 7.77 12.64 32.17
N THR A 212 8.28 11.48 32.59
CA THR A 212 9.24 11.38 33.71
C THR A 212 10.69 11.21 33.27
N ASN A 213 10.98 11.19 31.97
CA ASN A 213 12.37 11.06 31.46
C ASN A 213 12.96 12.35 30.88
N ILE A 214 12.39 13.52 31.21
CA ILE A 214 13.00 14.82 30.88
C ILE A 214 13.18 15.61 32.22
N TYR A 215 14.19 15.22 32.98
CA TYR A 215 14.88 16.06 33.93
C TYR A 215 16.28 15.50 34.15
#